data_36aa6924913ef81b61738f5b79fb9a28
#
_entry.id   36aa6924913ef81b61738f5b79fb9a28
#
_cell.length_a   1.000
_cell.length_b   1.000
_cell.length_c   1.000
_cell.angle_alpha   90.00
_cell.angle_beta   90.00
_cell.angle_gamma   90.00
#
_symmetry.space_group_name_H-M   'P 1'
#
loop_
_entity.id
_entity.type
_entity.pdbx_description
1 polymer ?
#
loop_
_entity_poly.entity_id
_entity_poly.type
_entity_poly.pdbx_seq_one_letter_code
_entity_poly.pdbx_strand_id
1 'polypeptide(L)'
;MASHNEVMAYLAGLFDGEGCITYKQRLEHRKGKPKAYKFWNIRIEINMIDEPTINFINQTLKFGALDYRKPYSHQNYGQYRWRCSHRDAFKVAKELFPYSITKKDKLKQIINHYVH
;
A
#
# COMPACT_ATOMS: atom_id res chain seq x y z
N MET A 1 21.27 3.37 -15.99
CA MET A 1 19.91 3.51 -15.40
C MET A 1 19.26 2.15 -15.24
N ALA A 2 18.54 1.96 -14.14
CA ALA A 2 17.81 0.72 -13.90
C ALA A 2 16.63 0.57 -14.86
N SER A 3 16.38 -0.63 -15.34
CA SER A 3 15.22 -0.92 -16.16
C SER A 3 13.95 -0.88 -15.31
N HIS A 4 12.79 -0.81 -15.99
CA HIS A 4 11.50 -0.87 -15.29
C HIS A 4 11.41 -2.12 -14.41
N ASN A 5 11.82 -3.28 -14.92
CA ASN A 5 11.76 -4.52 -14.16
C ASN A 5 12.66 -4.49 -12.92
N GLU A 6 13.84 -3.92 -13.05
CA GLU A 6 14.76 -3.79 -11.92
C GLU A 6 14.17 -2.87 -10.84
N VAL A 7 13.56 -1.78 -11.24
CA VAL A 7 12.91 -0.85 -10.31
C VAL A 7 11.74 -1.54 -9.61
N MET A 8 10.90 -2.27 -10.35
CA MET A 8 9.78 -2.98 -9.76
C MET A 8 10.23 -4.07 -8.80
N ALA A 9 11.32 -4.77 -9.14
CA ALA A 9 11.90 -5.79 -8.25
C ALA A 9 12.40 -5.16 -6.94
N TYR A 10 13.05 -3.99 -7.04
CA TYR A 10 13.50 -3.26 -5.86
C TYR A 10 12.31 -2.86 -4.98
N LEU A 11 11.27 -2.29 -5.59
CA LEU A 11 10.09 -1.86 -4.85
C LEU A 11 9.36 -3.05 -4.22
N ALA A 12 9.25 -4.16 -4.93
CA ALA A 12 8.61 -5.36 -4.38
C ALA A 12 9.36 -5.85 -3.15
N GLY A 13 10.68 -5.87 -3.19
CA GLY A 13 11.49 -6.24 -2.03
C GLY A 13 11.31 -5.27 -0.87
N LEU A 14 11.24 -3.98 -1.17
CA LEU A 14 11.03 -2.95 -0.15
C LEU A 14 9.66 -3.13 0.52
N PHE A 15 8.60 -3.34 -0.26
CA PHE A 15 7.27 -3.59 0.29
C PHE A 15 7.20 -4.94 1.02
N ASP A 16 7.91 -5.95 0.56
CA ASP A 16 7.97 -7.24 1.27
C ASP A 16 8.50 -7.07 2.69
N GLY A 17 9.51 -6.21 2.86
CA GLY A 17 10.14 -5.99 4.15
C GLY A 17 9.47 -4.95 5.02
N GLU A 18 9.04 -3.85 4.44
CA GLU A 18 8.58 -2.68 5.18
C GLU A 18 7.13 -2.30 4.93
N GLY A 19 6.51 -2.84 3.89
CA GLY A 19 5.16 -2.46 3.52
C GLY A 19 4.09 -3.17 4.33
N CYS A 20 2.88 -2.64 4.23
CA CYS A 20 1.69 -3.23 4.83
C CYS A 20 0.60 -3.31 3.78
N ILE A 21 0.03 -4.49 3.62
CA ILE A 21 -1.04 -4.72 2.65
C ILE A 21 -2.29 -5.12 3.42
N THR A 22 -3.34 -4.34 3.23
CA THR A 22 -4.64 -4.60 3.87
C THR A 22 -5.62 -5.09 2.83
N TYR A 23 -6.25 -6.22 3.10
CA TYR A 23 -7.32 -6.77 2.28
C TYR A 23 -8.32 -7.43 3.21
N LYS A 24 -9.38 -6.70 3.55
CA LYS A 24 -10.41 -7.25 4.44
C LYS A 24 -11.75 -6.58 4.21
N GLN A 25 -12.80 -7.33 4.53
CA GLN A 25 -14.16 -6.83 4.51
C GLN A 25 -14.54 -6.33 5.89
N ARG A 26 -15.22 -5.21 5.93
CA ARG A 26 -15.72 -4.61 7.17
C ARG A 26 -17.23 -4.48 7.13
N LEU A 27 -17.83 -4.59 8.32
CA LEU A 27 -19.22 -4.23 8.53
C LEU A 27 -19.23 -2.86 9.18
N GLU A 28 -20.02 -1.96 8.62
CA GLU A 28 -20.19 -0.62 9.19
C GLU A 28 -21.64 -0.41 9.53
N HIS A 29 -21.91 -0.05 10.78
CA HIS A 29 -23.23 0.34 11.25
C HIS A 29 -23.34 1.85 11.22
N ARG A 30 -24.19 2.37 10.35
CA ARG A 30 -24.45 3.81 10.27
C ARG A 30 -25.56 4.20 11.22
N LYS A 31 -25.33 5.31 11.94
CA LYS A 31 -26.31 5.84 12.89
C LYS A 31 -27.64 6.10 12.19
N GLY A 32 -28.72 5.58 12.76
CA GLY A 32 -30.07 5.75 12.22
C GLY A 32 -30.43 4.79 11.10
N LYS A 33 -29.54 3.84 10.76
CA LYS A 33 -29.81 2.85 9.72
C LYS A 33 -29.93 1.46 10.33
N PRO A 34 -30.97 0.68 9.96
CA PRO A 34 -31.19 -0.65 10.55
C PRO A 34 -30.24 -1.72 10.04
N LYS A 35 -29.60 -1.52 8.90
CA LYS A 35 -28.74 -2.52 8.29
C LYS A 35 -27.27 -2.12 8.40
N ALA A 36 -26.41 -3.11 8.63
CA ALA A 36 -24.98 -2.93 8.48
C ALA A 36 -24.62 -2.92 7.00
N TYR A 37 -23.65 -2.10 6.64
CA TYR A 37 -23.13 -2.05 5.28
C TYR A 37 -21.81 -2.81 5.23
N LYS A 38 -21.64 -3.63 4.20
CA LYS A 38 -20.38 -4.31 3.93
C LYS A 38 -19.54 -3.47 2.99
N PHE A 39 -18.27 -3.30 3.32
CA PHE A 39 -17.34 -2.64 2.42
C PHE A 39 -15.95 -3.27 2.56
N TRP A 40 -15.17 -3.12 1.51
CA TRP A 40 -13.80 -3.66 1.47
C TRP A 40 -12.80 -2.58 1.84
N ASN A 41 -11.85 -2.94 2.68
CA ASN A 41 -10.70 -2.11 2.97
C ASN A 41 -9.51 -2.72 2.23
N ILE A 42 -9.11 -2.08 1.15
CA ILE A 42 -8.04 -2.55 0.27
C ILE A 42 -7.01 -1.44 0.18
N ARG A 43 -5.80 -1.70 0.69
CA ARG A 43 -4.78 -0.68 0.78
C ARG A 43 -3.39 -1.28 0.75
N ILE A 44 -2.48 -0.57 0.08
CA ILE A 44 -1.05 -0.85 0.12
C ILE A 44 -0.38 0.41 0.66
N GLU A 45 0.44 0.25 1.71
CA GLU A 45 1.10 1.39 2.33
C GLU A 45 2.48 1.04 2.83
N ILE A 46 3.31 2.06 3.00
CA ILE A 46 4.64 1.92 3.57
C ILE A 46 4.96 3.19 4.37
N ASN A 47 5.56 3.00 5.54
CA ASN A 47 5.98 4.09 6.42
C ASN A 47 7.48 4.02 6.59
N MET A 48 8.17 5.14 6.44
CA MET A 48 9.62 5.19 6.57
C MET A 48 10.04 6.55 7.11
N ILE A 49 11.18 6.58 7.78
CA ILE A 49 11.79 7.85 8.16
C ILE A 49 12.59 8.46 6.99
N ASP A 50 12.89 7.67 5.98
CA ASP A 50 13.71 8.11 4.84
C ASP A 50 12.83 8.77 3.76
N GLU A 51 12.80 10.10 3.77
CA GLU A 51 11.99 10.87 2.82
C GLU A 51 12.37 10.60 1.35
N PRO A 52 13.66 10.57 0.96
CA PRO A 52 13.98 10.32 -0.44
C PRO A 52 13.43 9.00 -0.98
N THR A 53 13.41 7.95 -0.17
CA THR A 53 12.87 6.66 -0.59
C THR A 53 11.35 6.75 -0.81
N ILE A 54 10.64 7.41 0.10
CA ILE A 54 9.19 7.60 -0.04
C ILE A 54 8.86 8.43 -1.28
N ASN A 55 9.62 9.49 -1.53
CA ASN A 55 9.43 10.30 -2.74
C ASN A 55 9.69 9.49 -4.01
N PHE A 56 10.71 8.62 -3.99
CA PHE A 56 11.00 7.73 -5.11
C PHE A 56 9.83 6.78 -5.39
N ILE A 57 9.22 6.22 -4.35
CA ILE A 57 8.06 5.34 -4.49
C ILE A 57 6.91 6.09 -5.16
N ASN A 58 6.61 7.28 -4.67
CA ASN A 58 5.51 8.07 -5.21
C ASN A 58 5.73 8.45 -6.66
N GLN A 59 6.93 8.88 -7.01
CA GLN A 59 7.27 9.27 -8.38
C GLN A 59 7.22 8.08 -9.34
N THR A 60 7.62 6.91 -8.85
CA THR A 60 7.70 5.72 -9.69
C THR A 60 6.34 5.08 -9.93
N LEU A 61 5.56 4.90 -8.87
CA LEU A 61 4.26 4.24 -8.98
C LEU A 61 3.16 5.15 -9.47
N LYS A 62 3.26 6.47 -9.24
CA LYS A 62 2.34 7.50 -9.74
C LYS A 62 0.92 7.41 -9.21
N PHE A 63 0.61 6.42 -8.40
CA PHE A 63 -0.66 6.29 -7.70
C PHE A 63 -0.41 6.40 -6.22
N GLY A 64 -1.32 7.03 -5.50
CA GLY A 64 -1.21 7.10 -4.06
C GLY A 64 -1.04 8.52 -3.55
N ALA A 65 -0.92 8.61 -2.25
CA ALA A 65 -0.80 9.86 -1.53
C ALA A 65 0.34 9.78 -0.52
N LEU A 66 1.00 10.92 -0.34
CA LEU A 66 2.05 11.06 0.66
C LEU A 66 1.51 11.86 1.83
N ASP A 67 1.88 11.45 3.05
CA ASP A 67 1.70 12.31 4.21
C ASP A 67 2.89 12.12 5.16
N TYR A 68 2.96 13.04 6.11
CA TYR A 68 4.02 13.06 7.10
C TYR A 68 3.38 13.07 8.49
N ARG A 69 3.87 12.19 9.36
CA ARG A 69 3.43 12.15 10.75
C ARG A 69 4.56 12.63 11.65
N LYS A 70 4.26 13.63 12.47
CA LYS A 70 5.20 14.16 13.45
C LYS A 70 5.61 13.07 14.43
N PRO A 71 6.84 13.12 14.98
CA PRO A 71 7.26 12.15 15.98
C PRO A 71 6.41 12.27 17.24
N TYR A 72 6.12 11.13 17.85
CA TYR A 72 5.57 11.12 19.21
C TYR A 72 6.62 11.60 20.20
N SER A 73 6.19 11.93 21.42
CA SER A 73 7.07 12.49 22.44
C SER A 73 8.32 11.66 22.74
N HIS A 74 8.31 10.38 22.42
CA HIS A 74 9.44 9.47 22.67
C HIS A 74 10.27 9.18 21.41
N GLN A 75 9.89 9.73 20.27
CA GLN A 75 10.56 9.47 19.00
C GLN A 75 11.37 10.68 18.59
N ASN A 76 12.56 10.41 18.02
CA ASN A 76 13.43 11.47 17.50
C ASN A 76 13.06 11.87 16.08
N TYR A 77 12.36 11.01 15.34
CA TYR A 77 12.06 11.21 13.93
C TYR A 77 10.59 10.98 13.67
N GLY A 78 10.03 11.78 12.77
CA GLY A 78 8.71 11.53 12.22
C GLY A 78 8.76 10.46 11.15
N GLN A 79 7.61 10.14 10.60
CA GLN A 79 7.51 9.14 9.54
C GLN A 79 6.80 9.72 8.32
N TYR A 80 7.34 9.38 7.16
CA TYR A 80 6.69 9.64 5.89
C TYR A 80 5.91 8.40 5.49
N ARG A 81 4.71 8.59 5.00
CA ARG A 81 3.85 7.49 4.59
C ARG A 81 3.40 7.69 3.15
N TRP A 82 3.53 6.63 2.37
CA TRP A 82 2.91 6.51 1.07
C TRP A 82 1.83 5.44 1.15
N ARG A 83 0.68 5.70 0.54
CA ARG A 83 -0.41 4.74 0.53
C ARG A 83 -1.25 4.90 -0.73
N CYS A 84 -1.86 3.79 -1.16
CA CYS A 84 -2.89 3.80 -2.19
C CYS A 84 -3.97 2.80 -1.81
N SER A 85 -5.16 3.01 -2.35
CA SER A 85 -6.35 2.25 -1.96
C SER A 85 -7.15 1.82 -3.17
N HIS A 86 -7.94 0.74 -3.00
CA HIS A 86 -8.93 0.29 -3.97
C HIS A 86 -8.32 0.04 -5.35
N ARG A 87 -8.82 0.67 -6.40
CA ARG A 87 -8.35 0.42 -7.76
C ARG A 87 -6.90 0.82 -7.98
N ASP A 88 -6.42 1.83 -7.28
CA ASP A 88 -5.01 2.19 -7.34
C ASP A 88 -4.16 1.10 -6.70
N ALA A 89 -4.62 0.52 -5.59
CA ALA A 89 -3.94 -0.62 -4.98
C ALA A 89 -3.90 -1.82 -5.92
N PHE A 90 -4.98 -2.05 -6.69
CA PHE A 90 -5.00 -3.09 -7.71
C PHE A 90 -3.91 -2.86 -8.77
N LYS A 91 -3.80 -1.63 -9.26
CA LYS A 91 -2.77 -1.29 -10.26
C LYS A 91 -1.36 -1.52 -9.73
N VAL A 92 -1.11 -1.09 -8.51
CA VAL A 92 0.19 -1.28 -7.86
C VAL A 92 0.44 -2.77 -7.59
N ALA A 93 -0.57 -3.50 -7.13
CA ALA A 93 -0.44 -4.93 -6.86
C ALA A 93 0.00 -5.69 -8.11
N LYS A 94 -0.56 -5.35 -9.27
CA LYS A 94 -0.17 -6.01 -10.52
C LYS A 94 1.30 -5.75 -10.86
N GLU A 95 1.80 -4.56 -10.57
CA GLU A 95 3.19 -4.22 -10.84
C GLU A 95 4.15 -4.96 -9.89
N LEU A 96 3.78 -5.11 -8.64
CA LEU A 96 4.66 -5.71 -7.63
C LEU A 96 4.59 -7.23 -7.59
N PHE A 97 3.45 -7.81 -7.97
CA PHE A 97 3.18 -9.24 -7.81
C PHE A 97 4.26 -10.13 -8.42
N PRO A 98 4.75 -9.87 -9.66
CA PRO A 98 5.74 -10.78 -10.26
C PRO A 98 7.05 -10.88 -9.48
N TYR A 99 7.36 -9.89 -8.65
CA TYR A 99 8.64 -9.79 -7.95
C TYR A 99 8.52 -9.99 -6.45
N SER A 100 7.30 -9.98 -5.90
CA SER A 100 7.09 -10.12 -4.46
C SER A 100 7.26 -11.57 -4.05
N ILE A 101 7.75 -11.78 -2.83
CA ILE A 101 7.89 -13.10 -2.24
C ILE A 101 7.02 -13.19 -0.98
N THR A 102 7.30 -12.33 -0.01
CA THR A 102 6.67 -12.40 1.30
C THR A 102 5.19 -12.01 1.26
N LYS A 103 4.83 -11.01 0.47
CA LYS A 103 3.47 -10.49 0.43
C LYS A 103 2.69 -10.92 -0.81
N LYS A 104 3.21 -11.90 -1.53
CA LYS A 104 2.63 -12.35 -2.79
C LYS A 104 1.16 -12.76 -2.65
N ASP A 105 0.82 -13.48 -1.59
CA ASP A 105 -0.55 -13.95 -1.39
C ASP A 105 -1.53 -12.79 -1.19
N LYS A 106 -1.15 -11.78 -0.43
CA LYS A 106 -1.97 -10.59 -0.21
C LYS A 106 -2.16 -9.80 -1.50
N LEU A 107 -1.09 -9.64 -2.28
CA LEU A 107 -1.17 -8.97 -3.57
C LEU A 107 -2.11 -9.72 -4.51
N LYS A 108 -2.03 -11.05 -4.51
CA LYS A 108 -2.92 -11.88 -5.33
C LYS A 108 -4.38 -11.71 -4.92
N GLN A 109 -4.66 -11.61 -3.63
CA GLN A 109 -6.02 -11.37 -3.16
C GLN A 109 -6.58 -10.06 -3.71
N ILE A 110 -5.77 -9.00 -3.70
CA ILE A 110 -6.18 -7.71 -4.27
C ILE A 110 -6.44 -7.84 -5.77
N ILE A 111 -5.52 -8.48 -6.50
CA ILE A 111 -5.67 -8.66 -7.94
C ILE A 111 -6.96 -9.43 -8.25
N ASN A 112 -7.18 -10.54 -7.56
CA ASN A 112 -8.36 -11.37 -7.81
C ASN A 112 -9.67 -10.69 -7.44
N HIS A 113 -9.63 -9.72 -6.53
CA HIS A 113 -10.82 -8.97 -6.14
C HIS A 113 -11.40 -8.19 -7.32
N TYR A 114 -10.55 -7.67 -8.19
CA TYR A 114 -10.96 -6.85 -9.34
C TYR A 114 -11.03 -7.61 -10.65
N VAL A 115 -10.49 -8.80 -10.71
CA VAL A 115 -10.50 -9.65 -11.90
C VAL A 115 -11.51 -10.77 -11.68
N HIS A 116 -12.52 -10.79 -12.51
CA HIS A 116 -13.60 -11.79 -12.44
C HIS A 116 -13.60 -12.70 -13.67
#